data_1f1ee0821ac9593f09b14d164be591ae
#
_entry.id   1f1ee0821ac9593f09b14d164be591ae
#
_cell.length_a   1.000
_cell.length_b   1.000
_cell.length_c   1.000
_cell.angle_alpha   90.00
_cell.angle_beta   90.00
_cell.angle_gamma   90.00
#
_symmetry.space_group_name_H-M   'P 1'
#
loop_
_entity.id
_entity.type
_entity.pdbx_description
1 polymer ?
#
loop_
_entity_poly.entity_id
_entity_poly.type
_entity_poly.pdbx_seq_one_letter_code
_entity_poly.pdbx_strand_id
1 'polypeptide(L)'
;MCIRDRLYAGLLSSFAKNELKRMGDVFLATGGIIGGIVFILYPSTSLPTYPAIHIVSLHSFVFHGIMVYLGLLINKTKYIEIQSSDIKYYIILVGSICVLAYIVNNIFGSNLMFISKNFPGTPIEIIYNISGKYFTLIMSLGQMILPFYIVYEVVKQMKKNEELKEQVVLEIKS
;
A
#
# COMPACT_ATOMS: atom_id res chain seq x y z
N MET A 1 -3.16 9.78 -0.04
CA MET A 1 -3.59 8.59 -0.81
C MET A 1 -5.10 8.55 -0.81
N CYS A 2 -5.73 8.59 -1.97
CA CYS A 2 -7.18 8.76 -2.06
C CYS A 2 -7.90 7.44 -1.77
N ILE A 3 -8.99 7.49 -0.99
CA ILE A 3 -9.87 6.34 -0.68
C ILE A 3 -10.31 5.62 -1.97
N ARG A 4 -10.50 6.37 -3.07
CA ARG A 4 -10.93 5.84 -4.36
C ARG A 4 -9.97 4.83 -4.99
N ASP A 5 -8.68 5.03 -4.91
CA ASP A 5 -7.68 4.17 -5.57
C ASP A 5 -7.70 2.75 -5.04
N ARG A 6 -8.01 2.61 -3.75
CA ARG A 6 -8.06 1.34 -3.03
C ARG A 6 -9.41 0.64 -3.17
N LEU A 7 -10.49 1.38 -3.37
CA LEU A 7 -11.78 0.81 -3.75
C LEU A 7 -11.67 0.09 -5.09
N TYR A 8 -10.95 0.66 -6.06
CA TYR A 8 -10.72 -0.01 -7.35
C TYR A 8 -9.95 -1.32 -7.19
N ALA A 9 -8.93 -1.37 -6.35
CA ALA A 9 -8.22 -2.62 -6.08
C ALA A 9 -9.11 -3.68 -5.41
N GLY A 10 -9.96 -3.28 -4.46
CA GLY A 10 -10.95 -4.16 -3.84
C GLY A 10 -12.00 -4.67 -4.84
N LEU A 11 -12.47 -3.82 -5.73
CA LEU A 11 -13.38 -4.20 -6.81
C LEU A 11 -12.71 -5.15 -7.80
N LEU A 12 -11.46 -4.90 -8.18
CA LEU A 12 -10.68 -5.79 -9.04
C LEU A 12 -10.50 -7.17 -8.39
N SER A 13 -10.12 -7.21 -7.11
CA SER A 13 -9.99 -8.47 -6.37
C SER A 13 -11.30 -9.27 -6.30
N SER A 14 -12.44 -8.57 -6.15
CA SER A 14 -13.74 -9.21 -5.92
C SER A 14 -14.48 -9.60 -7.22
N PHE A 15 -14.39 -8.77 -8.24
CA PHE A 15 -15.23 -8.88 -9.45
C PHE A 15 -14.46 -9.15 -10.73
N ALA A 16 -13.16 -8.85 -10.79
CA ALA A 16 -12.36 -9.14 -11.97
C ALA A 16 -11.99 -10.62 -12.06
N LYS A 17 -11.48 -11.01 -13.23
CA LYS A 17 -10.99 -12.37 -13.51
C LYS A 17 -9.53 -12.29 -13.96
N ASN A 18 -8.82 -13.41 -13.84
CA ASN A 18 -7.46 -13.57 -14.34
C ASN A 18 -6.47 -12.51 -13.82
N GLU A 19 -5.73 -11.88 -14.72
CA GLU A 19 -4.68 -10.90 -14.45
C GLU A 19 -5.17 -9.69 -13.65
N LEU A 20 -6.35 -9.17 -13.97
CA LEU A 20 -6.92 -8.02 -13.25
C LEU A 20 -7.26 -8.35 -11.79
N LYS A 21 -7.76 -9.56 -11.56
CA LYS A 21 -7.97 -10.05 -10.19
C LYS A 21 -6.64 -10.13 -9.45
N ARG A 22 -5.60 -10.73 -10.08
CA ARG A 22 -4.26 -10.87 -9.50
C ARG A 22 -3.68 -9.50 -9.11
N MET A 23 -3.85 -8.47 -9.95
CA MET A 23 -3.42 -7.10 -9.65
C MET A 23 -4.07 -6.55 -8.38
N GLY A 24 -5.38 -6.73 -8.23
CA GLY A 24 -6.12 -6.32 -7.03
C GLY A 24 -5.66 -7.06 -5.78
N ASP A 25 -5.55 -8.38 -5.87
CA ASP A 25 -5.13 -9.27 -4.76
C ASP A 25 -3.71 -8.92 -4.28
N VAL A 26 -2.77 -8.78 -5.21
CA VAL A 26 -1.37 -8.41 -4.90
C VAL A 26 -1.29 -7.02 -4.28
N PHE A 27 -2.04 -6.06 -4.78
CA PHE A 27 -2.07 -4.71 -4.20
C PHE A 27 -2.63 -4.73 -2.77
N LEU A 28 -3.76 -5.42 -2.52
CA LEU A 28 -4.33 -5.52 -1.18
C LEU A 28 -3.38 -6.20 -0.20
N ALA A 29 -2.75 -7.29 -0.66
CA ALA A 29 -1.82 -8.08 0.16
C ALA A 29 -0.51 -7.35 0.48
N THR A 30 -0.14 -6.28 -0.24
CA THR A 30 1.13 -5.56 -0.11
C THR A 30 0.94 -4.07 0.14
N GLY A 31 0.67 -3.28 -0.90
CA GLY A 31 0.50 -1.82 -0.82
C GLY A 31 -0.64 -1.39 0.08
N GLY A 32 -1.69 -2.22 0.19
CA GLY A 32 -2.80 -2.00 1.11
C GLY A 32 -2.35 -1.94 2.55
N ILE A 33 -1.50 -2.87 2.99
CA ILE A 33 -0.94 -2.91 4.33
C ILE A 33 -0.11 -1.65 4.61
N ILE A 34 0.90 -1.39 3.76
CA ILE A 34 1.81 -0.25 3.96
C ILE A 34 1.05 1.06 3.94
N GLY A 35 0.19 1.25 2.95
CA GLY A 35 -0.57 2.51 2.85
C GLY A 35 -1.59 2.68 3.98
N GLY A 36 -2.15 1.60 4.53
CA GLY A 36 -3.00 1.66 5.70
C GLY A 36 -2.22 2.06 6.95
N ILE A 37 -1.08 1.42 7.20
CA ILE A 37 -0.18 1.73 8.33
C ILE A 37 0.33 3.18 8.24
N VAL A 38 0.80 3.60 7.07
CA VAL A 38 1.31 4.98 6.88
C VAL A 38 0.21 6.01 7.18
N PHE A 39 -1.04 5.78 6.76
CA PHE A 39 -2.14 6.69 7.10
C PHE A 39 -2.43 6.72 8.60
N ILE A 40 -2.44 5.56 9.27
CA ILE A 40 -2.72 5.49 10.72
C ILE A 40 -1.64 6.22 11.52
N LEU A 41 -0.37 6.09 11.12
CA LEU A 41 0.75 6.77 11.78
C LEU A 41 0.83 8.27 11.46
N TYR A 42 0.42 8.67 10.25
CA TYR A 42 0.46 10.05 9.77
C TYR A 42 -0.88 10.47 9.18
N PRO A 43 -1.93 10.68 10.01
CA PRO A 43 -3.28 11.02 9.55
C PRO A 43 -3.42 12.50 9.13
N SER A 44 -2.39 13.06 8.56
CA SER A 44 -2.21 14.46 8.22
C SER A 44 -3.16 14.98 7.14
N THR A 45 -3.87 14.10 6.44
CA THR A 45 -4.92 14.48 5.48
C THR A 45 -6.33 14.53 6.11
N SER A 46 -6.48 14.04 7.32
CA SER A 46 -7.79 13.95 7.99
C SER A 46 -7.84 14.85 9.23
N LEU A 47 -6.99 14.60 10.22
CA LEU A 47 -7.04 15.25 11.52
C LEU A 47 -6.82 16.78 11.50
N PRO A 48 -5.95 17.36 10.64
CA PRO A 48 -5.80 18.81 10.58
C PRO A 48 -7.05 19.53 10.09
N THR A 49 -7.88 18.87 9.28
CA THR A 49 -9.08 19.45 8.68
C THR A 49 -10.35 19.14 9.46
N TYR A 50 -10.41 17.95 10.08
CA TYR A 50 -11.58 17.47 10.79
C TYR A 50 -11.20 16.88 12.16
N PRO A 51 -11.95 17.18 13.23
CA PRO A 51 -11.76 16.54 14.54
C PRO A 51 -11.78 15.02 14.45
N ALA A 52 -11.12 14.34 15.38
CA ALA A 52 -10.99 12.86 15.38
C ALA A 52 -12.35 12.13 15.36
N ILE A 53 -13.36 12.70 16.04
CA ILE A 53 -14.74 12.16 16.10
C ILE A 53 -15.60 12.57 14.90
N HIS A 54 -15.10 13.38 13.98
CA HIS A 54 -15.85 13.76 12.78
C HIS A 54 -16.01 12.54 11.85
N ILE A 55 -17.19 12.42 11.21
CA ILE A 55 -17.52 11.27 10.37
C ILE A 55 -16.48 11.00 9.27
N VAL A 56 -15.88 12.04 8.69
CA VAL A 56 -14.83 11.92 7.67
C VAL A 56 -13.55 11.31 8.25
N SER A 57 -13.14 11.75 9.45
CA SER A 57 -11.96 11.19 10.14
C SER A 57 -12.20 9.74 10.53
N LEU A 58 -13.34 9.46 11.17
CA LEU A 58 -13.72 8.11 11.58
C LEU A 58 -13.78 7.16 10.38
N HIS A 59 -14.45 7.55 9.30
CA HIS A 59 -14.49 6.79 8.06
C HIS A 59 -13.09 6.50 7.50
N SER A 60 -12.20 7.49 7.51
CA SER A 60 -10.82 7.34 7.03
C SER A 60 -10.03 6.34 7.86
N PHE A 61 -10.11 6.41 9.19
CA PHE A 61 -9.43 5.46 10.09
C PHE A 61 -9.96 4.03 9.94
N VAL A 62 -11.30 3.87 9.92
CA VAL A 62 -11.94 2.56 9.75
C VAL A 62 -11.54 1.95 8.40
N PHE A 63 -11.59 2.74 7.33
CA PHE A 63 -11.22 2.29 5.99
C PHE A 63 -9.77 1.80 5.93
N HIS A 64 -8.81 2.57 6.46
CA HIS A 64 -7.40 2.18 6.46
C HIS A 64 -7.12 1.00 7.40
N GLY A 65 -7.83 0.92 8.53
CA GLY A 65 -7.78 -0.25 9.42
C GLY A 65 -8.26 -1.53 8.74
N ILE A 66 -9.39 -1.46 8.01
CA ILE A 66 -9.90 -2.59 7.22
C ILE A 66 -8.89 -3.00 6.14
N MET A 67 -8.23 -2.07 5.49
CA MET A 67 -7.21 -2.37 4.48
C MET A 67 -6.04 -3.16 5.06
N VAL A 68 -5.52 -2.73 6.21
CA VAL A 68 -4.46 -3.47 6.93
C VAL A 68 -4.95 -4.86 7.31
N TYR A 69 -6.16 -4.95 7.88
CA TYR A 69 -6.76 -6.23 8.28
C TYR A 69 -6.90 -7.19 7.10
N LEU A 70 -7.48 -6.73 5.98
CA LEU A 70 -7.64 -7.55 4.77
C LEU A 70 -6.30 -8.00 4.20
N GLY A 71 -5.32 -7.11 4.14
CA GLY A 71 -3.99 -7.46 3.65
C GLY A 71 -3.31 -8.51 4.53
N LEU A 72 -3.40 -8.39 5.86
CA LEU A 72 -2.90 -9.39 6.79
C LEU A 72 -3.66 -10.72 6.68
N LEU A 73 -4.99 -10.66 6.53
CA LEU A 73 -5.83 -11.84 6.37
C LEU A 73 -5.46 -12.62 5.11
N ILE A 74 -5.32 -11.94 3.96
CA ILE A 74 -4.91 -12.55 2.68
C ILE A 74 -3.58 -13.30 2.84
N ASN A 75 -2.60 -12.67 3.50
CA ASN A 75 -1.29 -13.29 3.71
C ASN A 75 -1.36 -14.45 4.71
N LYS A 76 -2.09 -14.31 5.82
CA LYS A 76 -2.21 -15.33 6.86
C LYS A 76 -2.98 -16.58 6.38
N THR A 77 -4.06 -16.37 5.63
CA THR A 77 -4.88 -17.48 5.09
C THR A 77 -4.24 -18.14 3.86
N LYS A 78 -3.12 -17.59 3.38
CA LYS A 78 -2.48 -18.05 2.13
C LYS A 78 -3.46 -18.03 0.94
N TYR A 79 -4.43 -17.08 0.97
CA TYR A 79 -5.42 -16.90 -0.10
C TYR A 79 -4.75 -16.69 -1.46
N ILE A 80 -3.63 -15.96 -1.47
CA ILE A 80 -2.70 -15.90 -2.58
C ILE A 80 -1.28 -16.12 -2.05
N GLU A 81 -0.46 -16.77 -2.84
CA GLU A 81 0.99 -16.78 -2.63
C GLU A 81 1.62 -15.64 -3.43
N ILE A 82 2.23 -14.70 -2.70
CA ILE A 82 2.96 -13.58 -3.32
C ILE A 82 4.32 -14.10 -3.78
N GLN A 83 4.61 -13.91 -5.07
CA GLN A 83 5.89 -14.23 -5.69
C GLN A 83 6.63 -12.95 -6.07
N SER A 84 7.95 -13.00 -6.17
CA SER A 84 8.72 -11.83 -6.64
C SER A 84 8.31 -11.34 -8.02
N SER A 85 7.84 -12.24 -8.90
CA SER A 85 7.32 -11.93 -10.22
C SER A 85 6.02 -11.11 -10.21
N ASP A 86 5.29 -11.10 -9.09
CA ASP A 86 4.04 -10.33 -8.96
C ASP A 86 4.26 -8.83 -8.87
N ILE A 87 5.50 -8.39 -8.71
CA ILE A 87 5.84 -6.97 -8.76
C ILE A 87 5.37 -6.30 -10.04
N LYS A 88 5.34 -7.00 -11.17
CA LYS A 88 4.83 -6.48 -12.42
C LYS A 88 3.37 -6.01 -12.32
N TYR A 89 2.51 -6.78 -11.64
CA TYR A 89 1.11 -6.44 -11.43
C TYR A 89 0.97 -5.23 -10.50
N TYR A 90 1.80 -5.19 -9.47
CA TYR A 90 1.85 -4.07 -8.55
C TYR A 90 2.30 -2.77 -9.25
N ILE A 91 3.37 -2.83 -10.05
CA ILE A 91 3.89 -1.69 -10.81
C ILE A 91 2.86 -1.18 -11.82
N ILE A 92 2.19 -2.07 -12.57
CA ILE A 92 1.18 -1.68 -13.54
C ILE A 92 0.03 -0.93 -12.85
N LEU A 93 -0.49 -1.48 -11.75
CA LEU A 93 -1.61 -0.86 -11.03
C LEU A 93 -1.21 0.47 -10.40
N VAL A 94 -0.16 0.49 -9.58
CA VAL A 94 0.28 1.72 -8.90
C VAL A 94 0.81 2.76 -9.88
N GLY A 95 1.53 2.33 -10.91
CA GLY A 95 2.01 3.20 -11.98
C GLY A 95 0.88 3.89 -12.74
N SER A 96 -0.18 3.15 -13.09
CA SER A 96 -1.38 3.72 -13.72
C SER A 96 -2.02 4.80 -12.82
N ILE A 97 -2.11 4.51 -11.51
CA ILE A 97 -2.64 5.47 -10.54
C ILE A 97 -1.72 6.70 -10.41
N CYS A 98 -0.40 6.52 -10.40
CA CYS A 98 0.55 7.64 -10.37
C CYS A 98 0.44 8.53 -11.61
N VAL A 99 0.28 7.95 -12.80
CA VAL A 99 0.07 8.72 -14.03
C VAL A 99 -1.22 9.54 -13.96
N LEU A 100 -2.33 8.92 -13.55
CA LEU A 100 -3.60 9.62 -13.37
C LEU A 100 -3.50 10.71 -12.30
N ALA A 101 -2.84 10.41 -11.17
CA ALA A 101 -2.61 11.37 -10.11
C ALA A 101 -1.79 12.57 -10.59
N TYR A 102 -0.74 12.34 -11.38
CA TYR A 102 0.07 13.39 -11.97
C TYR A 102 -0.75 14.33 -12.88
N ILE A 103 -1.59 13.76 -13.75
CA ILE A 103 -2.46 14.55 -14.63
C ILE A 103 -3.44 15.39 -13.81
N VAL A 104 -4.14 14.77 -12.84
CA VAL A 104 -5.11 15.48 -11.98
C VAL A 104 -4.44 16.55 -11.13
N ASN A 105 -3.25 16.27 -10.60
CA ASN A 105 -2.49 17.24 -9.81
C ASN A 105 -2.11 18.49 -10.62
N ASN A 106 -1.74 18.31 -11.90
CA ASN A 106 -1.41 19.43 -12.77
C ASN A 106 -2.64 20.26 -13.17
N ILE A 107 -3.79 19.61 -13.40
CA ILE A 107 -5.03 20.31 -13.82
C ILE A 107 -5.67 21.05 -12.64
N PHE A 108 -5.78 20.39 -11.49
CA PHE A 108 -6.53 20.91 -10.33
C PHE A 108 -5.66 21.47 -9.20
N GLY A 109 -4.33 21.48 -9.37
CA GLY A 109 -3.42 21.92 -8.33
C GLY A 109 -3.45 21.06 -7.06
N SER A 110 -3.93 19.82 -7.13
CA SER A 110 -4.02 18.87 -6.01
C SER A 110 -2.66 18.23 -5.69
N ASN A 111 -2.61 17.35 -4.70
CA ASN A 111 -1.43 16.54 -4.37
C ASN A 111 -1.81 15.08 -4.12
N LEU A 112 -2.51 14.47 -5.09
CA LEU A 112 -2.86 13.06 -5.03
C LEU A 112 -1.59 12.21 -5.01
N MET A 113 -1.59 11.13 -4.26
CA MET A 113 -0.45 10.23 -4.05
C MET A 113 0.79 10.93 -3.46
N PHE A 114 0.68 12.20 -3.03
CA PHE A 114 1.79 13.03 -2.51
C PHE A 114 3.02 13.11 -3.44
N ILE A 115 2.80 13.03 -4.76
CA ILE A 115 3.89 13.00 -5.76
C ILE A 115 4.22 14.36 -6.35
N SER A 116 3.41 15.40 -6.11
CA SER A 116 3.55 16.66 -6.84
C SER A 116 4.02 17.84 -5.98
N LYS A 117 3.75 17.82 -4.68
CA LYS A 117 4.07 18.94 -3.79
C LYS A 117 4.68 18.44 -2.48
N ASN A 118 5.46 19.32 -1.85
CA ASN A 118 5.92 19.11 -0.49
C ASN A 118 4.75 18.86 0.47
N PHE A 119 5.02 18.09 1.51
CA PHE A 119 4.09 17.84 2.61
C PHE A 119 4.79 18.10 3.95
N PRO A 120 4.79 19.37 4.42
CA PRO A 120 5.53 19.79 5.61
C PRO A 120 5.15 18.98 6.86
N GLY A 121 6.14 18.74 7.72
CA GLY A 121 5.95 17.98 8.97
C GLY A 121 5.84 16.48 8.79
N THR A 122 6.12 15.96 7.59
CA THR A 122 6.15 14.52 7.30
C THR A 122 7.49 14.08 6.74
N PRO A 123 7.81 12.77 6.75
CA PRO A 123 9.01 12.25 6.09
C PRO A 123 9.12 12.60 4.60
N ILE A 124 8.00 12.92 3.94
CA ILE A 124 7.95 13.33 2.53
C ILE A 124 8.72 14.65 2.32
N GLU A 125 8.71 15.55 3.31
CA GLU A 125 9.44 16.81 3.25
C GLU A 125 10.96 16.60 3.09
N ILE A 126 11.52 15.60 3.77
CA ILE A 126 12.94 15.25 3.65
C ILE A 126 13.23 14.81 2.22
N ILE A 127 12.39 13.93 1.66
CA ILE A 127 12.53 13.45 0.29
C ILE A 127 12.42 14.62 -0.69
N TYR A 128 11.45 15.52 -0.48
CA TYR A 128 11.25 16.69 -1.32
C TYR A 128 12.48 17.60 -1.36
N ASN A 129 13.07 17.90 -0.21
CA ASN A 129 14.22 18.76 -0.08
C ASN A 129 15.49 18.17 -0.72
N ILE A 130 15.66 16.85 -0.65
CA ILE A 130 16.79 16.14 -1.25
C ILE A 130 16.60 15.98 -2.77
N SER A 131 15.38 15.66 -3.20
CA SER A 131 15.07 15.29 -4.59
C SER A 131 14.95 16.50 -5.53
N GLY A 132 14.56 17.65 -5.02
CA GLY A 132 14.33 18.86 -5.81
C GLY A 132 13.40 18.61 -7.00
N LYS A 133 13.85 18.95 -8.21
CA LYS A 133 13.07 18.79 -9.46
C LYS A 133 12.71 17.34 -9.80
N TYR A 134 13.40 16.35 -9.23
CA TYR A 134 13.13 14.93 -9.46
C TYR A 134 12.14 14.33 -8.45
N PHE A 135 11.59 15.12 -7.56
CA PHE A 135 10.70 14.67 -6.49
C PHE A 135 9.55 13.78 -6.99
N THR A 136 8.81 14.22 -8.01
CA THR A 136 7.68 13.46 -8.57
C THR A 136 8.12 12.08 -9.07
N LEU A 137 9.25 12.00 -9.76
CA LEU A 137 9.77 10.74 -10.28
C LEU A 137 10.19 9.80 -9.15
N ILE A 138 10.96 10.31 -8.18
CA ILE A 138 11.47 9.52 -7.05
C ILE A 138 10.30 9.02 -6.18
N MET A 139 9.32 9.88 -5.88
CA MET A 139 8.13 9.48 -5.12
C MET A 139 7.30 8.43 -5.84
N SER A 140 7.08 8.59 -7.16
CA SER A 140 6.33 7.62 -7.95
C SER A 140 7.04 6.27 -7.99
N LEU A 141 8.34 6.23 -8.29
CA LEU A 141 9.13 5.00 -8.30
C LEU A 141 9.18 4.33 -6.91
N GLY A 142 9.38 5.13 -5.87
CA GLY A 142 9.35 4.63 -4.49
C GLY A 142 8.03 3.94 -4.14
N GLN A 143 6.91 4.54 -4.50
CA GLN A 143 5.57 3.95 -4.25
C GLN A 143 5.30 2.71 -5.12
N MET A 144 5.86 2.62 -6.31
CA MET A 144 5.72 1.47 -7.20
C MET A 144 6.56 0.26 -6.76
N ILE A 145 7.60 0.45 -5.96
CA ILE A 145 8.56 -0.60 -5.65
C ILE A 145 8.59 -0.94 -4.15
N LEU A 146 8.78 0.06 -3.28
CA LEU A 146 9.07 -0.18 -1.87
C LEU A 146 7.96 -0.91 -1.11
N PRO A 147 6.66 -0.55 -1.21
CA PRO A 147 5.62 -1.23 -0.44
C PRO A 147 5.50 -2.72 -0.77
N PHE A 148 5.68 -3.07 -2.05
CA PHE A 148 5.68 -4.47 -2.47
C PHE A 148 6.81 -5.25 -1.84
N TYR A 149 8.06 -4.79 -1.98
CA TYR A 149 9.22 -5.54 -1.49
C TYR A 149 9.27 -5.61 0.04
N ILE A 150 8.87 -4.56 0.75
CA ILE A 150 8.82 -4.56 2.22
C ILE A 150 7.91 -5.71 2.68
N VAL A 151 6.68 -5.79 2.17
CA VAL A 151 5.75 -6.84 2.59
C VAL A 151 6.17 -8.21 2.08
N TYR A 152 6.65 -8.31 0.83
CA TYR A 152 7.14 -9.56 0.27
C TYR A 152 8.25 -10.19 1.14
N GLU A 153 9.26 -9.42 1.54
CA GLU A 153 10.33 -9.93 2.39
C GLU A 153 9.85 -10.29 3.79
N VAL A 154 8.96 -9.52 4.39
CA VAL A 154 8.34 -9.86 5.69
C VAL A 154 7.58 -11.17 5.61
N VAL A 155 6.73 -11.35 4.61
CA VAL A 155 5.94 -12.58 4.42
C VAL A 155 6.85 -13.79 4.16
N LYS A 156 7.91 -13.62 3.38
CA LYS A 156 8.90 -14.64 3.11
C LYS A 156 9.63 -15.09 4.38
N GLN A 157 10.04 -14.15 5.23
CA GLN A 157 10.67 -14.46 6.52
C GLN A 157 9.71 -15.18 7.48
N MET A 158 8.45 -14.76 7.51
CA MET A 158 7.43 -15.44 8.33
C MET A 158 7.22 -16.88 7.90
N LYS A 159 7.12 -17.18 6.60
CA LYS A 159 7.01 -18.54 6.07
C LYS A 159 8.21 -19.39 6.48
N LYS A 160 9.44 -18.88 6.29
CA LYS A 160 10.67 -19.59 6.67
C LYS A 160 10.69 -19.95 8.17
N ASN A 161 10.23 -19.02 9.02
CA ASN A 161 10.18 -19.27 10.46
C ASN A 161 9.10 -20.30 10.84
N GLU A 162 7.98 -20.37 10.12
CA GLU A 162 6.96 -21.40 10.30
C GLU A 162 7.52 -22.79 9.94
N GLU A 163 8.16 -22.91 8.79
CA GLU A 163 8.79 -24.17 8.34
C GLU A 163 9.85 -24.68 9.32
N LEU A 164 10.70 -23.79 9.83
CA LEU A 164 11.69 -24.14 10.84
C LEU A 164 11.05 -24.66 12.13
N LYS A 165 9.95 -24.03 12.58
CA LYS A 165 9.23 -24.49 13.78
C LYS A 165 8.61 -25.87 13.57
N GLU A 166 8.03 -26.12 12.41
CA GLU A 166 7.46 -27.43 12.08
C GLU A 166 8.54 -28.53 12.07
N GLN A 167 9.72 -28.25 11.49
CA GLN A 167 10.86 -29.18 11.50
C GLN A 167 11.31 -29.52 12.91
N VAL A 168 11.50 -28.52 13.78
CA VAL A 168 11.90 -28.74 15.19
C VAL A 168 10.86 -29.56 15.94
N VAL A 169 9.57 -29.32 15.70
CA VAL A 169 8.49 -30.12 16.35
C VAL A 169 8.51 -31.58 15.89
N LEU A 170 8.84 -31.84 14.63
CA LEU A 170 8.95 -33.21 14.10
C LEU A 170 10.16 -33.94 14.67
N GLU A 171 11.31 -33.26 14.81
CA GLU A 171 12.53 -33.84 15.42
C GLU A 171 12.34 -34.19 16.91
N ILE A 172 11.56 -33.40 17.66
CA ILE A 172 11.28 -33.68 19.07
C ILE A 172 10.34 -34.89 19.25
N LYS A 173 9.52 -35.18 18.24
CA LYS A 173 8.55 -36.29 18.29
C LYS A 173 9.10 -37.61 17.78
N SER A 174 10.25 -37.60 17.11
CA SER A 174 10.95 -38.80 16.63
C SER A 174 11.85 -39.39 17.73
#